data_5461f5406a3ca5c4931ff0326c151731
#
_entry.id   5461f5406a3ca5c4931ff0326c151731
#
_cell.length_a   1.000
_cell.length_b   1.000
_cell.length_c   1.000
_cell.angle_alpha   90.00
_cell.angle_beta   90.00
_cell.angle_gamma   90.00
#
_symmetry.space_group_name_H-M   'P 1'
#
loop_
_entity.id
_entity.type
_entity.pdbx_description
1 polymer ?
#
loop_
_entity_poly.entity_id
_entity_poly.type
_entity_poly.pdbx_seq_one_letter_code
_entity_poly.pdbx_strand_id
1 'polypeptide(L)'
;MIYLQIATFTPMIRKFLLPAVLLLAACNNIHSYPKAEDAQDAGRQFIRAALDGDYDKAKFYLFADSTNNFLLDKWRKDYDGMPHEERKKYQDADILPINVQTINDSVTSYTYANSYKHDTTTIRVVRIKGDWQVDLKEFLNHKR
;
A
#
# COMPACT_ATOMS: atom_id res chain seq x y z
N MET A 1 3.75 48.00 77.41
CA MET A 1 4.89 47.13 77.12
C MET A 1 4.35 45.99 76.27
N ILE A 2 4.30 46.21 75.08
CA ILE A 2 5.08 45.79 73.92
C ILE A 2 5.41 44.28 73.98
N TYR A 3 4.62 43.44 73.33
CA TYR A 3 5.06 42.12 72.92
C TYR A 3 4.73 41.90 71.47
N LEU A 4 5.77 41.81 70.76
CA LEU A 4 5.87 41.58 69.34
C LEU A 4 5.51 40.12 69.05
N GLN A 5 4.44 39.89 68.34
CA GLN A 5 4.10 38.57 67.84
C GLN A 5 4.82 38.33 66.48
N ILE A 6 5.73 37.42 66.53
CA ILE A 6 6.41 36.97 65.32
C ILE A 6 5.55 35.92 64.64
N ALA A 7 4.89 36.30 63.58
CA ALA A 7 4.16 35.39 62.74
C ALA A 7 5.15 34.56 61.92
N THR A 8 5.21 33.28 62.18
CA THR A 8 5.98 32.30 61.40
C THR A 8 5.26 32.07 60.07
N PHE A 9 5.82 32.55 59.05
CA PHE A 9 5.39 32.37 57.66
C PHE A 9 5.86 31.00 57.15
N THR A 10 4.98 30.02 57.10
CA THR A 10 5.24 28.74 56.48
C THR A 10 5.03 28.86 54.97
N PRO A 11 6.04 28.65 54.15
CA PRO A 11 5.78 28.64 52.69
C PRO A 11 5.07 27.33 52.32
N MET A 12 3.83 27.47 51.90
CA MET A 12 3.12 26.42 51.17
C MET A 12 3.87 26.12 49.89
N ILE A 13 4.58 25.01 49.88
CA ILE A 13 5.11 24.41 48.68
C ILE A 13 3.92 23.87 47.90
N ARG A 14 3.42 24.68 46.99
CA ARG A 14 2.42 24.32 46.00
C ARG A 14 3.08 23.35 45.04
N LYS A 15 2.87 22.06 45.32
CA LYS A 15 3.23 20.97 44.39
C LYS A 15 2.41 21.17 43.12
N PHE A 16 3.00 21.81 42.12
CA PHE A 16 2.53 21.76 40.76
C PHE A 16 2.70 20.33 40.26
N LEU A 17 1.66 19.51 40.42
CA LEU A 17 1.48 18.31 39.65
C LEU A 17 1.17 18.73 38.22
N LEU A 18 2.21 18.85 37.38
CA LEU A 18 2.05 18.84 35.93
C LEU A 18 1.49 17.47 35.56
N PRO A 19 0.28 17.38 34.96
CA PRO A 19 -0.11 16.18 34.29
C PRO A 19 0.82 16.04 33.07
N ALA A 20 1.73 15.08 33.10
CA ALA A 20 2.42 14.61 31.93
C ALA A 20 1.36 13.99 30.99
N VAL A 21 0.80 14.82 30.13
CA VAL A 21 0.01 14.35 28.98
C VAL A 21 1.00 13.62 28.08
N LEU A 22 1.08 12.30 28.27
CA LEU A 22 1.68 11.41 27.29
C LEU A 22 0.80 11.50 26.04
N LEU A 23 1.22 12.35 25.11
CA LEU A 23 0.80 12.29 23.73
C LEU A 23 1.31 10.97 23.17
N LEU A 24 0.49 9.92 23.29
CA LEU A 24 0.62 8.74 22.46
C LEU A 24 0.36 9.19 21.02
N ALA A 25 1.42 9.67 20.37
CA ALA A 25 1.45 9.75 18.92
C ALA A 25 1.32 8.28 18.44
N ALA A 26 0.08 7.83 18.24
CA ALA A 26 -0.19 6.66 17.45
C ALA A 26 0.35 7.00 16.05
N CYS A 27 1.59 6.60 15.77
CA CYS A 27 2.09 6.51 14.42
C CYS A 27 1.25 5.43 13.72
N ASN A 28 0.07 5.83 13.23
CA ASN A 28 -0.54 5.14 12.11
C ASN A 28 0.46 5.30 10.98
N ASN A 29 1.26 4.28 10.73
CA ASN A 29 2.00 4.11 9.49
C ASN A 29 0.96 3.92 8.37
N ILE A 30 0.31 5.01 8.00
CA ILE A 30 -0.42 5.07 6.74
C ILE A 30 0.70 5.14 5.71
N HIS A 31 1.08 3.99 5.16
CA HIS A 31 1.96 3.95 4.01
C HIS A 31 1.23 4.68 2.88
N SER A 32 1.58 5.96 2.71
CA SER A 32 1.08 6.76 1.60
C SER A 32 1.99 6.49 0.40
N TYR A 33 1.50 5.68 -0.53
CA TYR A 33 2.19 5.48 -1.81
C TYR A 33 1.90 6.66 -2.75
N PRO A 34 2.85 7.07 -3.61
CA PRO A 34 2.59 8.10 -4.62
C PRO A 34 1.51 7.64 -5.60
N LYS A 35 0.68 8.57 -6.06
CA LYS A 35 -0.27 8.27 -7.13
C LYS A 35 0.49 7.98 -8.43
N ALA A 36 -0.04 7.05 -9.22
CA ALA A 36 0.54 6.75 -10.52
C ALA A 36 0.42 7.93 -11.48
N GLU A 37 1.48 8.21 -12.22
CA GLU A 37 1.54 9.31 -13.19
C GLU A 37 0.66 9.02 -14.43
N ASP A 38 0.66 7.75 -14.85
CA ASP A 38 -0.11 7.26 -16.00
C ASP A 38 -0.53 5.79 -15.83
N ALA A 39 -1.21 5.25 -16.83
CA ALA A 39 -1.66 3.86 -16.84
C ALA A 39 -0.50 2.86 -16.79
N GLN A 40 0.61 3.15 -17.46
CA GLN A 40 1.77 2.26 -17.49
C GLN A 40 2.47 2.23 -16.13
N ASP A 41 2.57 3.39 -15.48
CA ASP A 41 3.14 3.49 -14.14
C ASP A 41 2.27 2.75 -13.12
N ALA A 42 0.93 2.92 -13.15
CA ALA A 42 0.02 2.17 -12.27
C ALA A 42 0.17 0.66 -12.43
N GLY A 43 0.21 0.18 -13.67
CA GLY A 43 0.42 -1.24 -13.97
C GLY A 43 1.76 -1.74 -13.43
N ARG A 44 2.84 -1.01 -13.67
CA ARG A 44 4.18 -1.36 -13.21
C ARG A 44 4.30 -1.38 -11.68
N GLN A 45 3.76 -0.36 -10.99
CA GLN A 45 3.77 -0.30 -9.53
C GLN A 45 2.99 -1.45 -8.90
N PHE A 46 1.82 -1.76 -9.47
CA PHE A 46 1.01 -2.89 -9.03
C PHE A 46 1.75 -4.22 -9.19
N ILE A 47 2.30 -4.48 -10.41
CA ILE A 47 3.02 -5.72 -10.71
C ILE A 47 4.24 -5.87 -9.80
N ARG A 48 5.03 -4.79 -9.65
CA ARG A 48 6.21 -4.83 -8.77
C ARG A 48 5.82 -5.17 -7.33
N ALA A 49 4.79 -4.51 -6.81
CA ALA A 49 4.29 -4.79 -5.47
C ALA A 49 3.84 -6.27 -5.30
N ALA A 50 3.15 -6.83 -6.29
CA ALA A 50 2.72 -8.22 -6.26
C ALA A 50 3.92 -9.21 -6.31
N LEU A 51 4.94 -8.93 -7.12
CA LEU A 51 6.17 -9.74 -7.19
C LEU A 51 7.00 -9.66 -5.90
N ASP A 52 6.99 -8.50 -5.23
CA ASP A 52 7.67 -8.28 -3.94
C ASP A 52 6.93 -8.90 -2.75
N GLY A 53 5.63 -9.24 -2.93
CA GLY A 53 4.76 -9.67 -1.85
C GLY A 53 4.23 -8.50 -1.00
N ASP A 54 4.38 -7.25 -1.47
CA ASP A 54 3.82 -6.05 -0.85
C ASP A 54 2.36 -5.86 -1.30
N TYR A 55 1.47 -6.67 -0.74
CA TYR A 55 0.05 -6.66 -1.11
C TYR A 55 -0.70 -5.42 -0.60
N ASP A 56 -0.17 -4.68 0.35
CA ASP A 56 -0.74 -3.41 0.79
C ASP A 56 -0.48 -2.33 -0.28
N LYS A 57 0.73 -2.30 -0.84
CA LYS A 57 1.05 -1.46 -1.99
C LYS A 57 0.28 -1.88 -3.24
N ALA A 58 0.20 -3.17 -3.54
CA ALA A 58 -0.60 -3.66 -4.67
C ALA A 58 -2.07 -3.22 -4.54
N LYS A 59 -2.65 -3.32 -3.33
CA LYS A 59 -4.02 -2.88 -3.05
C LYS A 59 -4.23 -1.38 -3.26
N PHE A 60 -3.23 -0.55 -2.99
CA PHE A 60 -3.30 0.89 -3.24
C PHE A 60 -3.51 1.22 -4.73
N TYR A 61 -2.87 0.46 -5.63
CA TYR A 61 -3.02 0.63 -7.08
C TYR A 61 -4.16 -0.19 -7.68
N LEU A 62 -4.91 -0.94 -6.87
CA LEU A 62 -6.01 -1.77 -7.34
C LEU A 62 -7.31 -0.98 -7.40
N PHE A 63 -8.12 -1.19 -8.45
CA PHE A 63 -9.50 -0.71 -8.45
C PHE A 63 -10.32 -1.45 -7.39
N ALA A 64 -10.75 -0.71 -6.38
CA ALA A 64 -11.36 -1.26 -5.17
C ALA A 64 -12.82 -1.68 -5.42
N ASP A 65 -13.04 -2.92 -5.84
CA ASP A 65 -14.33 -3.59 -5.81
C ASP A 65 -14.22 -5.01 -5.23
N SER A 66 -15.34 -5.67 -4.98
CA SER A 66 -15.38 -7.00 -4.35
C SER A 66 -14.62 -8.05 -5.16
N THR A 67 -14.72 -8.02 -6.48
CA THR A 67 -14.07 -8.98 -7.38
C THR A 67 -12.56 -8.78 -7.40
N ASN A 68 -12.11 -7.55 -7.55
CA ASN A 68 -10.69 -7.23 -7.54
C ASN A 68 -10.04 -7.55 -6.19
N ASN A 69 -10.70 -7.20 -5.08
CA ASN A 69 -10.21 -7.55 -3.75
C ASN A 69 -10.10 -9.08 -3.57
N PHE A 70 -11.10 -9.83 -4.00
CA PHE A 70 -11.06 -11.30 -3.96
C PHE A 70 -9.90 -11.88 -4.78
N LEU A 71 -9.68 -11.36 -5.99
CA LEU A 71 -8.58 -11.81 -6.85
C LEU A 71 -7.21 -11.48 -6.24
N LEU A 72 -7.06 -10.29 -5.68
CA LEU A 72 -5.81 -9.90 -5.00
C LEU A 72 -5.55 -10.74 -3.76
N ASP A 73 -6.57 -11.01 -2.95
CA ASP A 73 -6.46 -11.88 -1.77
C ASP A 73 -6.07 -13.32 -2.17
N LYS A 74 -6.58 -13.79 -3.31
CA LYS A 74 -6.17 -15.09 -3.85
C LYS A 74 -4.69 -15.09 -4.24
N TRP A 75 -4.22 -14.07 -4.95
CA TRP A 75 -2.80 -13.93 -5.32
C TRP A 75 -1.91 -13.88 -4.08
N ARG A 76 -2.31 -13.13 -3.06
CA ARG A 76 -1.61 -13.07 -1.77
C ARG A 76 -1.48 -14.46 -1.14
N LYS A 77 -2.57 -15.21 -1.05
CA LYS A 77 -2.54 -16.57 -0.49
C LYS A 77 -1.65 -17.52 -1.30
N ASP A 78 -1.72 -17.44 -2.64
CA ASP A 78 -0.88 -18.25 -3.50
C ASP A 78 0.61 -17.90 -3.28
N TYR A 79 0.96 -16.62 -3.18
CA TYR A 79 2.33 -16.14 -2.90
C TYR A 79 2.79 -16.54 -1.49
N ASP A 80 1.98 -16.34 -0.46
CA ASP A 80 2.32 -16.68 0.93
C ASP A 80 2.55 -18.19 1.11
N GLY A 81 1.87 -19.02 0.31
CA GLY A 81 2.03 -20.47 0.28
C GLY A 81 3.27 -20.96 -0.45
N MET A 82 3.99 -20.09 -1.19
CA MET A 82 5.19 -20.47 -1.91
C MET A 82 6.39 -20.69 -0.98
N PRO A 83 7.31 -21.62 -1.29
CA PRO A 83 8.60 -21.73 -0.61
C PRO A 83 9.38 -20.41 -0.66
N HIS A 84 10.18 -20.12 0.36
CA HIS A 84 11.00 -18.91 0.44
C HIS A 84 11.86 -18.68 -0.80
N GLU A 85 12.51 -19.74 -1.31
CA GLU A 85 13.36 -19.68 -2.50
C GLU A 85 12.58 -19.29 -3.77
N GLU A 86 11.33 -19.72 -3.88
CA GLU A 86 10.47 -19.35 -5.01
C GLU A 86 10.02 -17.88 -4.91
N ARG A 87 9.61 -17.44 -3.73
CA ARG A 87 9.27 -16.02 -3.50
C ARG A 87 10.45 -15.12 -3.83
N LYS A 88 11.67 -15.51 -3.44
CA LYS A 88 12.88 -14.76 -3.77
C LYS A 88 13.08 -14.61 -5.27
N LYS A 89 12.82 -15.65 -6.06
CA LYS A 89 12.92 -15.58 -7.53
C LYS A 89 11.90 -14.59 -8.13
N TYR A 90 10.70 -14.50 -7.56
CA TYR A 90 9.74 -13.48 -7.97
C TYR A 90 10.18 -12.06 -7.58
N GLN A 91 10.74 -11.88 -6.38
CA GLN A 91 11.26 -10.59 -5.92
C GLN A 91 12.44 -10.11 -6.78
N ASP A 92 13.31 -11.01 -7.18
CA ASP A 92 14.48 -10.71 -8.01
C ASP A 92 14.13 -10.59 -9.51
N ALA A 93 12.89 -10.93 -9.92
CA ALA A 93 12.48 -10.92 -11.32
C ALA A 93 12.26 -9.50 -11.85
N ASP A 94 12.69 -9.27 -13.08
CA ASP A 94 12.37 -8.08 -13.85
C ASP A 94 10.97 -8.15 -14.45
N ILE A 95 10.33 -7.00 -14.57
CA ILE A 95 9.07 -6.84 -15.32
C ILE A 95 9.43 -6.57 -16.76
N LEU A 96 8.97 -7.44 -17.65
CA LEU A 96 9.21 -7.37 -19.09
C LEU A 96 7.92 -6.90 -19.78
N PRO A 97 7.78 -5.60 -20.10
CA PRO A 97 6.64 -5.11 -20.87
C PRO A 97 6.64 -5.74 -22.26
N ILE A 98 5.50 -6.32 -22.69
CA ILE A 98 5.33 -6.94 -24.00
C ILE A 98 4.50 -6.02 -24.88
N ASN A 99 3.35 -5.54 -24.37
CA ASN A 99 2.46 -4.67 -25.09
C ASN A 99 1.71 -3.72 -24.14
N VAL A 100 1.63 -2.45 -24.52
CA VAL A 100 0.83 -1.44 -23.84
C VAL A 100 -0.08 -0.82 -24.88
N GLN A 101 -1.37 -1.11 -24.77
CA GLN A 101 -2.38 -0.67 -25.73
C GLN A 101 -3.41 0.24 -25.06
N THR A 102 -3.42 1.51 -25.44
CA THR A 102 -4.49 2.44 -25.05
C THR A 102 -5.77 2.05 -25.79
N ILE A 103 -6.79 1.66 -25.05
CA ILE A 103 -8.12 1.31 -25.58
C ILE A 103 -8.94 2.59 -25.79
N ASN A 104 -8.90 3.48 -24.79
CA ASN A 104 -9.49 4.82 -24.81
C ASN A 104 -8.85 5.70 -23.73
N ASP A 105 -9.31 6.93 -23.55
CA ASP A 105 -8.75 7.92 -22.61
C ASP A 105 -8.74 7.47 -21.13
N SER A 106 -9.47 6.42 -20.81
CA SER A 106 -9.65 5.93 -19.44
C SER A 106 -9.30 4.45 -19.27
N VAL A 107 -8.88 3.76 -20.33
CA VAL A 107 -8.61 2.32 -20.29
C VAL A 107 -7.37 1.97 -21.11
N THR A 108 -6.44 1.30 -20.49
CA THR A 108 -5.23 0.75 -21.12
C THR A 108 -5.12 -0.74 -20.82
N SER A 109 -4.79 -1.54 -21.82
CA SER A 109 -4.38 -2.94 -21.66
C SER A 109 -2.86 -2.99 -21.51
N TYR A 110 -2.37 -3.63 -20.47
CA TYR A 110 -0.95 -3.78 -20.20
C TYR A 110 -0.58 -5.26 -20.13
N THR A 111 0.18 -5.72 -21.12
CA THR A 111 0.66 -7.10 -21.22
C THR A 111 2.13 -7.17 -20.84
N TYR A 112 2.48 -8.05 -19.95
CA TYR A 112 3.84 -8.23 -19.44
C TYR A 112 4.17 -9.70 -19.19
N ALA A 113 5.45 -9.99 -19.05
CA ALA A 113 5.96 -11.20 -18.42
C ALA A 113 6.91 -10.81 -17.28
N ASN A 114 7.25 -11.74 -16.40
CA ASN A 114 8.38 -11.58 -15.49
C ASN A 114 9.56 -12.46 -15.96
N SER A 115 10.77 -12.03 -15.64
CA SER A 115 11.99 -12.72 -16.09
C SER A 115 12.21 -14.10 -15.47
N TYR A 116 11.42 -14.45 -14.43
CA TYR A 116 11.51 -15.77 -13.78
C TYR A 116 10.66 -16.83 -14.48
N LYS A 117 9.36 -16.58 -14.64
CA LYS A 117 8.42 -17.58 -15.23
C LYS A 117 8.26 -17.43 -16.73
N HIS A 118 8.47 -16.21 -17.26
CA HIS A 118 8.23 -15.85 -18.66
C HIS A 118 6.77 -16.01 -19.14
N ASP A 119 5.86 -16.35 -18.22
CA ASP A 119 4.43 -16.43 -18.53
C ASP A 119 3.88 -15.04 -18.80
N THR A 120 3.17 -14.92 -19.92
CA THR A 120 2.55 -13.66 -20.32
C THR A 120 1.26 -13.43 -19.54
N THR A 121 1.14 -12.25 -18.99
CA THR A 121 -0.01 -11.80 -18.21
C THR A 121 -0.53 -10.48 -18.76
N THR A 122 -1.85 -10.37 -18.91
CA THR A 122 -2.49 -9.11 -19.29
C THR A 122 -3.34 -8.59 -18.14
N ILE A 123 -3.12 -7.34 -17.78
CA ILE A 123 -3.96 -6.59 -16.84
C ILE A 123 -4.61 -5.41 -17.55
N ARG A 124 -5.76 -4.99 -17.05
CA ARG A 124 -6.43 -3.78 -17.47
C ARG A 124 -6.11 -2.67 -16.47
N VAL A 125 -5.80 -1.48 -16.97
CA VAL A 125 -5.60 -0.30 -16.13
C VAL A 125 -6.68 0.71 -16.50
N VAL A 126 -7.41 1.18 -15.50
CA VAL A 126 -8.57 2.06 -15.66
C VAL A 126 -8.37 3.38 -14.92
N ARG A 127 -8.89 4.46 -15.47
CA ARG A 127 -8.86 5.78 -14.85
C ARG A 127 -10.17 6.06 -14.14
N ILE A 128 -10.13 6.11 -12.80
CA ILE A 128 -11.31 6.33 -11.95
C ILE A 128 -11.11 7.61 -11.15
N LYS A 129 -12.00 8.57 -11.32
CA LYS A 129 -11.93 9.88 -10.62
C LYS A 129 -10.56 10.58 -10.74
N GLY A 130 -9.89 10.38 -11.89
CA GLY A 130 -8.58 10.96 -12.17
C GLY A 130 -7.39 10.08 -11.80
N ASP A 131 -7.56 9.02 -11.01
CA ASP A 131 -6.50 8.10 -10.60
C ASP A 131 -6.46 6.85 -11.48
N TRP A 132 -5.25 6.42 -11.88
CA TRP A 132 -5.05 5.19 -12.62
C TRP A 132 -4.96 4.00 -11.67
N GLN A 133 -5.79 2.97 -11.90
CA GLN A 133 -5.91 1.79 -11.05
C GLN A 133 -5.99 0.51 -11.88
N VAL A 134 -5.47 -0.59 -11.34
CA VAL A 134 -5.49 -1.90 -12.01
C VAL A 134 -6.81 -2.61 -11.80
N ASP A 135 -7.40 -3.13 -12.87
CA ASP A 135 -8.58 -4.00 -12.85
C ASP A 135 -8.17 -5.41 -13.25
N LEU A 136 -8.27 -6.35 -12.30
CA LEU A 136 -7.86 -7.75 -12.48
C LEU A 136 -8.92 -8.62 -13.15
N LYS A 137 -10.11 -8.11 -13.41
CA LYS A 137 -11.23 -8.91 -13.95
C LYS A 137 -10.94 -9.52 -15.33
N GLU A 138 -9.97 -8.94 -16.07
CA GLU A 138 -9.50 -9.54 -17.33
C GLU A 138 -8.96 -10.97 -17.14
N PHE A 139 -8.39 -11.29 -15.98
CA PHE A 139 -7.97 -12.66 -15.64
C PHE A 139 -9.08 -13.70 -15.67
N LEU A 140 -10.31 -13.28 -15.42
CA LEU A 140 -11.46 -14.19 -15.44
C LEU A 140 -11.82 -14.60 -16.88
N ASN A 141 -11.46 -13.77 -17.85
CA ASN A 141 -11.79 -13.98 -19.27
C ASN A 141 -10.79 -14.92 -19.98
N HIS A 142 -9.55 -15.01 -19.49
CA HIS A 142 -8.48 -15.80 -20.11
C HIS A 142 -8.35 -17.23 -19.56
N LYS A 143 -9.18 -17.64 -18.59
CA LYS A 143 -9.21 -18.99 -18.01
C LYS A 143 -10.32 -19.89 -18.58
N ARG A 144 -10.89 -19.55 -19.75
CA ARG A 144 -11.86 -20.41 -20.43
C ARG A 144 -11.23 -21.15 -21.59
#